data_340c9cf8aa5eb040d9636897d435d098
#
_entry.id   340c9cf8aa5eb040d9636897d435d098
#
_cell.length_a   1.000
_cell.length_b   1.000
_cell.length_c   1.000
_cell.angle_alpha   90.00
_cell.angle_beta   90.00
_cell.angle_gamma   90.00
#
_symmetry.space_group_name_H-M   'P 1'
#
loop_
_entity.id
_entity.type
_entity.pdbx_description
1 polymer ?
#
loop_
_entity_poly.entity_id
_entity_poly.type
_entity_poly.pdbx_seq_one_letter_code
_entity_poly.pdbx_strand_id
1 'polypeptide(L)'
;MLEDPLPFQGQLRETGPVVRLSAHDVYALGRYEQVHAVLRNWQSFQSAAGVGLSNFRYEKPWRPPSLLLEADPPHHDAPRAVLEKVLGPRALRKLHGAWFADAENLVEAVVAQREFDAITQLAQAFPLRVFPDTVGIPKSGRENLLPYGDHLFNAFGPRNDLFTRGDASIGELSAWVNAQCAREVLDENGFGAAIWAAADRGDITYEQAPLVVRSLLSAGVDTTVHGIAAVLYAFATHPEQWSRLRAAPHLARVAFDEAVRWESPVQTFFRTATRDTEVAGVPVREGEKVLMFLGAANRDPRRWHDADVFDLDRDPSGHVGFGMGLHQCVGQHVARLEASALLSALAKRVERIELAGPAKRHHNNTLRAWESLPIRVRLV
;
A
#
# COMPACT_ATOMS: atom_id res chain seq x y z
N MET A 1 9.40 5.85 -17.51
CA MET A 1 9.60 5.27 -16.17
C MET A 1 8.28 5.18 -15.38
N LEU A 2 7.44 6.21 -15.32
CA LEU A 2 6.14 6.11 -14.63
C LEU A 2 5.16 5.17 -15.34
N GLU A 3 5.14 5.14 -16.67
CA GLU A 3 4.30 4.24 -17.45
C GLU A 3 4.76 2.78 -17.32
N ASP A 4 6.05 2.54 -17.54
CA ASP A 4 6.70 1.24 -17.35
C ASP A 4 8.03 1.39 -16.61
N PRO A 5 8.10 1.07 -15.32
CA PRO A 5 9.33 1.15 -14.52
C PRO A 5 10.25 -0.06 -14.71
N LEU A 6 9.76 -1.18 -15.28
CA LEU A 6 10.46 -2.46 -15.27
C LEU A 6 11.83 -2.43 -15.98
N PRO A 7 11.99 -1.80 -17.18
CA PRO A 7 13.29 -1.72 -17.83
C PRO A 7 14.32 -0.96 -16.98
N PHE A 8 13.92 0.18 -16.39
CA PHE A 8 14.78 0.94 -15.49
C PHE A 8 15.17 0.15 -14.25
N GLN A 9 14.19 -0.52 -13.63
CA GLN A 9 14.42 -1.33 -12.43
C GLN A 9 15.35 -2.52 -12.72
N GLY A 10 15.21 -3.15 -13.91
CA GLY A 10 16.14 -4.17 -14.38
C GLY A 10 17.56 -3.63 -14.52
N GLN A 11 17.72 -2.51 -15.20
CA GLN A 11 19.02 -1.86 -15.35
C GLN A 11 19.63 -1.46 -14.00
N LEU A 12 18.83 -0.92 -13.07
CA LEU A 12 19.28 -0.57 -11.72
C LEU A 12 19.88 -1.78 -10.99
N ARG A 13 19.19 -2.93 -11.01
CA ARG A 13 19.68 -4.17 -10.38
C ARG A 13 21.01 -4.64 -10.97
N GLU A 14 21.16 -4.55 -12.30
CA GLU A 14 22.37 -5.03 -12.98
C GLU A 14 23.54 -4.05 -12.87
N THR A 15 23.28 -2.74 -12.72
CA THR A 15 24.33 -1.73 -12.54
C THR A 15 25.12 -1.98 -11.24
N GLY A 16 24.45 -2.38 -10.15
CA GLY A 16 25.15 -2.68 -8.91
C GLY A 16 24.23 -2.85 -7.70
N PRO A 17 24.78 -3.27 -6.55
CA PRO A 17 24.01 -3.38 -5.30
C PRO A 17 23.59 -2.00 -4.76
N VAL A 18 24.39 -0.97 -5.03
CA VAL A 18 24.15 0.43 -4.64
C VAL A 18 24.52 1.31 -5.84
N VAL A 19 23.61 2.18 -6.26
CA VAL A 19 23.79 3.08 -7.41
C VAL A 19 23.54 4.52 -6.95
N ARG A 20 24.45 5.45 -7.27
CA ARG A 20 24.23 6.89 -7.01
C ARG A 20 23.33 7.47 -8.08
N LEU A 21 22.19 8.03 -7.71
CA LEU A 21 21.31 8.80 -8.57
C LEU A 21 21.67 10.29 -8.44
N SER A 22 22.48 10.78 -9.38
CA SER A 22 23.01 12.15 -9.37
C SER A 22 21.94 13.23 -9.42
N ALA A 23 20.82 12.98 -10.12
CA ALA A 23 19.72 13.95 -10.23
C ALA A 23 19.08 14.34 -8.89
N HIS A 24 19.14 13.46 -7.89
CA HIS A 24 18.55 13.68 -6.56
C HIS A 24 19.57 13.56 -5.44
N ASP A 25 20.82 13.29 -5.79
CA ASP A 25 21.92 13.10 -4.84
C ASP A 25 21.63 12.03 -3.76
N VAL A 26 21.08 10.89 -4.16
CA VAL A 26 20.69 9.78 -3.27
C VAL A 26 21.31 8.45 -3.71
N TYR A 27 21.49 7.53 -2.79
CA TYR A 27 21.81 6.13 -3.09
C TYR A 27 20.53 5.37 -3.41
N ALA A 28 20.55 4.54 -4.47
CA ALA A 28 19.43 3.71 -4.90
C ALA A 28 19.77 2.23 -4.77
N LEU A 29 18.84 1.45 -4.25
CA LEU A 29 18.92 0.01 -4.07
C LEU A 29 17.82 -0.67 -4.88
N GLY A 30 18.20 -1.59 -5.77
CA GLY A 30 17.24 -2.37 -6.57
C GLY A 30 17.29 -3.87 -6.30
N ARG A 31 18.38 -4.39 -5.70
CA ARG A 31 18.52 -5.82 -5.37
C ARG A 31 17.82 -6.16 -4.07
N TYR A 32 17.21 -7.35 -4.04
CA TYR A 32 16.43 -7.81 -2.88
C TYR A 32 17.23 -7.78 -1.58
N GLU A 33 18.44 -8.32 -1.59
CA GLU A 33 19.28 -8.44 -0.38
C GLU A 33 19.51 -7.09 0.29
N GLN A 34 19.92 -6.06 -0.49
CA GLN A 34 20.23 -4.74 0.04
C GLN A 34 18.97 -4.01 0.51
N VAL A 35 17.87 -4.07 -0.27
CA VAL A 35 16.57 -3.50 0.12
C VAL A 35 16.08 -4.14 1.40
N HIS A 36 16.11 -5.48 1.50
CA HIS A 36 15.69 -6.22 2.67
C HIS A 36 16.54 -5.87 3.92
N ALA A 37 17.88 -5.77 3.75
CA ALA A 37 18.80 -5.42 4.83
C ALA A 37 18.51 -4.01 5.39
N VAL A 38 18.35 -3.01 4.51
CA VAL A 38 18.05 -1.62 4.93
C VAL A 38 16.68 -1.51 5.59
N LEU A 39 15.65 -2.18 5.08
CA LEU A 39 14.31 -2.19 5.69
C LEU A 39 14.32 -2.74 7.13
N ARG A 40 15.21 -3.66 7.46
CA ARG A 40 15.31 -4.29 8.79
C ARG A 40 16.23 -3.56 9.75
N ASN A 41 17.09 -2.69 9.26
CA ASN A 41 18.11 -2.02 10.07
C ASN A 41 17.71 -0.56 10.37
N TRP A 42 16.63 -0.37 11.15
CA TRP A 42 16.15 0.96 11.53
C TRP A 42 17.16 1.73 12.38
N GLN A 43 18.05 1.04 13.10
CA GLN A 43 19.09 1.66 13.94
C GLN A 43 20.09 2.46 13.09
N SER A 44 20.41 1.97 11.88
CA SER A 44 21.32 2.67 10.96
C SER A 44 20.58 3.47 9.89
N PHE A 45 19.30 3.13 9.59
CA PHE A 45 18.51 3.71 8.51
C PHE A 45 17.12 4.08 8.99
N GLN A 46 17.00 5.28 9.56
CA GLN A 46 15.77 5.77 10.20
C GLN A 46 14.68 6.18 9.22
N SER A 47 13.44 6.10 9.69
CA SER A 47 12.24 6.62 9.04
C SER A 47 11.88 8.03 9.50
N ALA A 48 12.26 8.41 10.71
CA ALA A 48 11.87 9.67 11.35
C ALA A 48 12.35 10.93 10.60
N ALA A 49 13.40 10.81 9.78
CA ALA A 49 13.86 11.88 8.91
C ALA A 49 13.07 11.97 7.58
N GLY A 50 11.91 11.31 7.49
CA GLY A 50 11.05 11.24 6.32
C GLY A 50 11.32 10.02 5.44
N VAL A 51 10.25 9.41 4.94
CA VAL A 51 10.28 8.22 4.09
C VAL A 51 10.18 8.56 2.59
N GLY A 52 10.17 9.83 2.26
CA GLY A 52 10.25 10.38 0.91
C GLY A 52 11.62 11.01 0.63
N LEU A 53 11.69 11.72 -0.50
CA LEU A 53 12.90 12.45 -0.94
C LEU A 53 13.26 13.58 0.03
N SER A 54 12.26 14.31 0.56
CA SER A 54 12.47 15.37 1.57
C SER A 54 13.11 14.80 2.82
N ASN A 55 14.08 15.55 3.38
CA ASN A 55 14.78 15.19 4.60
C ASN A 55 14.36 16.10 5.75
N PHE A 56 13.58 15.59 6.69
CA PHE A 56 13.03 16.34 7.81
C PHE A 56 14.07 16.83 8.83
N ARG A 57 15.33 16.42 8.68
CA ARG A 57 16.45 17.03 9.43
C ARG A 57 16.74 18.47 8.97
N TYR A 58 16.38 18.81 7.73
CA TYR A 58 16.71 20.08 7.08
C TYR A 58 15.49 20.81 6.51
N GLU A 59 14.38 20.08 6.30
CA GLU A 59 13.17 20.59 5.68
C GLU A 59 11.96 20.42 6.62
N LYS A 60 11.10 21.42 6.67
CA LYS A 60 9.84 21.31 7.44
C LYS A 60 8.87 20.39 6.71
N PRO A 61 8.33 19.36 7.39
CA PRO A 61 7.27 18.53 6.82
C PRO A 61 6.04 19.38 6.45
N TRP A 62 5.40 19.05 5.33
CA TRP A 62 4.18 19.73 4.90
C TRP A 62 2.94 19.44 5.79
N ARG A 63 2.99 18.33 6.52
CA ARG A 63 2.01 17.90 7.53
C ARG A 63 2.73 17.35 8.77
N PRO A 64 2.02 17.21 9.91
CA PRO A 64 2.59 16.46 11.04
C PRO A 64 3.03 15.07 10.60
N PRO A 65 4.27 14.63 10.88
CA PRO A 65 4.75 13.30 10.52
C PRO A 65 3.83 12.18 11.05
N SER A 66 3.83 11.05 10.37
CA SER A 66 3.12 9.86 10.83
C SER A 66 3.85 9.25 12.02
N LEU A 67 3.12 8.98 13.10
CA LEU A 67 3.66 8.32 14.30
C LEU A 67 4.05 6.85 14.07
N LEU A 68 3.74 6.32 12.88
CA LEU A 68 4.03 4.94 12.50
C LEU A 68 5.05 4.87 11.36
N LEU A 69 4.78 5.60 10.27
CA LEU A 69 5.60 5.52 9.07
C LEU A 69 6.85 6.41 9.17
N GLU A 70 6.74 7.57 9.85
CA GLU A 70 7.78 8.61 9.94
C GLU A 70 8.22 8.81 11.40
N ALA A 71 8.28 7.73 12.15
CA ALA A 71 8.77 7.68 13.52
C ALA A 71 9.58 6.40 13.73
N ASP A 72 10.56 6.46 14.64
CA ASP A 72 11.35 5.31 15.08
C ASP A 72 11.24 5.16 16.60
N PRO A 73 11.68 4.03 17.19
CA PRO A 73 11.68 3.86 18.64
C PRO A 73 12.44 4.99 19.37
N PRO A 74 11.96 5.42 20.55
CA PRO A 74 10.81 4.86 21.28
C PRO A 74 9.44 5.43 20.86
N HIS A 75 9.40 6.48 20.03
CA HIS A 75 8.16 7.19 19.68
C HIS A 75 7.21 6.38 18.80
N HIS A 76 7.74 5.44 18.01
CA HIS A 76 6.99 4.51 17.17
C HIS A 76 6.23 3.47 17.98
N ASP A 77 6.75 3.02 19.12
CA ASP A 77 6.37 1.73 19.74
C ASP A 77 4.94 1.74 20.30
N ALA A 78 4.57 2.77 21.06
CA ALA A 78 3.23 2.84 21.67
C ALA A 78 2.11 2.99 20.62
N PRO A 79 2.18 3.93 19.64
CA PRO A 79 1.21 3.99 18.54
C PRO A 79 1.12 2.70 17.72
N ARG A 80 2.25 2.04 17.49
CA ARG A 80 2.32 0.76 16.77
C ARG A 80 1.60 -0.35 17.53
N ALA A 81 1.86 -0.51 18.82
CA ALA A 81 1.23 -1.51 19.66
C ALA A 81 -0.30 -1.34 19.72
N VAL A 82 -0.79 -0.09 19.76
CA VAL A 82 -2.23 0.20 19.69
C VAL A 82 -2.83 -0.30 18.38
N LEU A 83 -2.21 -0.01 17.24
CA LEU A 83 -2.74 -0.47 15.95
C LEU A 83 -2.63 -1.98 15.76
N GLU A 84 -1.57 -2.63 16.21
CA GLU A 84 -1.46 -4.09 16.17
C GLU A 84 -2.59 -4.78 16.95
N LYS A 85 -2.99 -4.18 18.07
CA LYS A 85 -4.13 -4.67 18.87
C LYS A 85 -5.46 -4.41 18.17
N VAL A 86 -5.67 -3.20 17.63
CA VAL A 86 -6.90 -2.78 16.93
C VAL A 86 -7.13 -3.59 15.66
N LEU A 87 -6.08 -3.79 14.85
CA LEU A 87 -6.12 -4.56 13.60
C LEU A 87 -5.80 -6.05 13.79
N GLY A 88 -5.81 -6.52 15.03
CA GLY A 88 -5.40 -7.88 15.37
C GLY A 88 -6.36 -8.97 14.87
N PRO A 89 -5.94 -10.25 14.92
CA PRO A 89 -6.70 -11.38 14.37
C PRO A 89 -8.12 -11.52 14.90
N ARG A 90 -8.37 -11.10 16.17
CA ARG A 90 -9.71 -11.14 16.77
C ARG A 90 -10.66 -10.16 16.09
N ALA A 91 -10.19 -8.95 15.79
CA ALA A 91 -10.98 -7.94 15.09
C ALA A 91 -11.29 -8.39 13.67
N LEU A 92 -10.28 -8.87 12.94
CA LEU A 92 -10.45 -9.35 11.55
C LEU A 92 -11.42 -10.54 11.45
N ARG A 93 -11.40 -11.46 12.41
CA ARG A 93 -12.39 -12.55 12.42
C ARG A 93 -13.83 -12.06 12.54
N LYS A 94 -14.08 -10.95 13.26
CA LYS A 94 -15.43 -10.37 13.36
C LYS A 94 -15.90 -9.74 12.05
N LEU A 95 -14.96 -9.21 11.25
CA LEU A 95 -15.27 -8.56 9.98
C LEU A 95 -15.50 -9.56 8.84
N HIS A 96 -14.95 -10.76 8.94
CA HIS A 96 -14.92 -11.75 7.86
C HIS A 96 -16.31 -11.98 7.25
N GLY A 97 -17.32 -12.32 8.05
CA GLY A 97 -18.66 -12.63 7.55
C GLY A 97 -19.32 -11.45 6.83
N ALA A 98 -19.24 -10.25 7.41
CA ALA A 98 -19.82 -9.04 6.84
C ALA A 98 -19.12 -8.64 5.53
N TRP A 99 -17.79 -8.65 5.50
CA TRP A 99 -17.04 -8.27 4.31
C TRP A 99 -17.19 -9.25 3.16
N PHE A 100 -17.29 -10.55 3.44
CA PHE A 100 -17.59 -11.55 2.41
C PHE A 100 -19.00 -11.36 1.85
N ALA A 101 -20.01 -11.07 2.69
CA ALA A 101 -21.36 -10.78 2.21
C ALA A 101 -21.41 -9.47 1.38
N ASP A 102 -20.70 -8.42 1.81
CA ASP A 102 -20.60 -7.18 1.05
C ASP A 102 -19.92 -7.38 -0.31
N ALA A 103 -18.87 -8.19 -0.36
CA ALA A 103 -18.18 -8.55 -1.61
C ALA A 103 -19.10 -9.33 -2.56
N GLU A 104 -19.86 -10.30 -2.02
CA GLU A 104 -20.85 -11.07 -2.80
C GLU A 104 -21.89 -10.14 -3.45
N ASN A 105 -22.48 -9.22 -2.68
CA ASN A 105 -23.47 -8.27 -3.16
C ASN A 105 -22.90 -7.31 -4.22
N LEU A 106 -21.69 -6.77 -3.99
CA LEU A 106 -21.03 -5.89 -4.94
C LEU A 106 -20.73 -6.62 -6.26
N VAL A 107 -20.09 -7.79 -6.16
CA VAL A 107 -19.70 -8.56 -7.34
C VAL A 107 -20.92 -8.98 -8.15
N GLU A 108 -22.00 -9.46 -7.51
CA GLU A 108 -23.24 -9.83 -8.20
C GLU A 108 -23.80 -8.67 -9.04
N ALA A 109 -23.86 -7.47 -8.47
CA ALA A 109 -24.37 -6.30 -9.17
C ALA A 109 -23.45 -5.87 -10.33
N VAL A 110 -22.13 -5.92 -10.14
CA VAL A 110 -21.17 -5.45 -11.14
C VAL A 110 -21.03 -6.43 -12.31
N VAL A 111 -20.90 -7.74 -12.05
CA VAL A 111 -20.68 -8.73 -13.12
C VAL A 111 -21.91 -8.93 -14.03
N ALA A 112 -23.10 -8.51 -13.59
CA ALA A 112 -24.31 -8.50 -14.43
C ALA A 112 -24.15 -7.62 -15.68
N GLN A 113 -23.30 -6.60 -15.63
CA GLN A 113 -23.00 -5.71 -16.75
C GLN A 113 -22.16 -6.38 -17.84
N ARG A 114 -21.48 -7.50 -17.55
CA ARG A 114 -20.59 -8.25 -18.44
C ARG A 114 -19.34 -7.49 -18.88
N GLU A 115 -19.38 -6.20 -19.03
CA GLU A 115 -18.26 -5.33 -19.37
C GLU A 115 -18.32 -4.08 -18.49
N PHE A 116 -17.22 -3.77 -17.80
CA PHE A 116 -17.15 -2.67 -16.83
C PHE A 116 -15.70 -2.29 -16.54
N ASP A 117 -15.51 -1.12 -15.92
CA ASP A 117 -14.21 -0.71 -15.41
C ASP A 117 -13.95 -1.32 -14.02
N ALA A 118 -12.94 -2.19 -13.92
CA ALA A 118 -12.63 -2.89 -12.68
C ALA A 118 -12.03 -1.99 -11.60
N ILE A 119 -11.45 -0.83 -11.98
CA ILE A 119 -10.91 0.12 -11.00
C ILE A 119 -12.03 0.76 -10.23
N THR A 120 -12.93 1.45 -10.92
CA THR A 120 -13.99 2.23 -10.29
C THR A 120 -15.05 1.35 -9.64
N GLN A 121 -15.43 0.23 -10.29
CA GLN A 121 -16.55 -0.57 -9.84
C GLN A 121 -16.21 -1.72 -8.88
N LEU A 122 -14.95 -2.12 -8.79
CA LEU A 122 -14.50 -3.16 -7.85
C LEU A 122 -13.39 -2.66 -6.93
N ALA A 123 -12.23 -2.27 -7.51
CA ALA A 123 -11.03 -2.00 -6.72
C ALA A 123 -11.18 -0.78 -5.80
N GLN A 124 -11.87 0.28 -6.24
CA GLN A 124 -12.20 1.45 -5.42
C GLN A 124 -13.46 1.24 -4.59
N ALA A 125 -14.52 0.71 -5.22
CA ALA A 125 -15.83 0.61 -4.59
C ALA A 125 -15.82 -0.24 -3.32
N PHE A 126 -15.10 -1.36 -3.32
CA PHE A 126 -15.08 -2.27 -2.18
C PHE A 126 -14.32 -1.71 -0.97
N PRO A 127 -13.03 -1.30 -1.08
CA PRO A 127 -12.31 -0.72 0.05
C PRO A 127 -12.94 0.57 0.58
N LEU A 128 -13.43 1.47 -0.28
CA LEU A 128 -14.14 2.70 0.14
C LEU A 128 -15.42 2.43 0.91
N ARG A 129 -16.03 1.26 0.71
CA ARG A 129 -17.21 0.85 1.44
C ARG A 129 -16.87 0.23 2.79
N VAL A 130 -16.03 -0.80 2.82
CA VAL A 130 -15.87 -1.65 4.00
C VAL A 130 -14.89 -1.11 5.03
N PHE A 131 -13.77 -0.53 4.60
CA PHE A 131 -12.75 -0.09 5.53
C PHE A 131 -13.12 1.19 6.29
N PRO A 132 -13.66 2.26 5.65
CA PRO A 132 -14.14 3.43 6.38
C PRO A 132 -15.29 3.14 7.34
N ASP A 133 -16.20 2.20 7.00
CA ASP A 133 -17.22 1.71 7.93
C ASP A 133 -16.58 1.09 9.18
N THR A 134 -15.52 0.31 8.98
CA THR A 134 -14.80 -0.34 10.08
C THR A 134 -13.98 0.64 10.92
N VAL A 135 -13.42 1.70 10.32
CA VAL A 135 -12.80 2.79 11.09
C VAL A 135 -13.84 3.56 11.89
N GLY A 136 -15.07 3.63 11.40
CA GLY A 136 -16.20 4.29 12.04
C GLY A 136 -16.42 5.73 11.57
N ILE A 137 -15.96 6.11 10.37
CA ILE A 137 -16.20 7.46 9.83
C ILE A 137 -17.53 7.54 9.08
N PRO A 138 -18.17 8.72 9.02
CA PRO A 138 -19.40 8.96 8.27
C PRO A 138 -19.27 8.59 6.78
N LYS A 139 -20.40 8.28 6.14
CA LYS A 139 -20.40 7.89 4.70
C LYS A 139 -20.09 9.06 3.75
N SER A 140 -20.48 10.27 4.14
CA SER A 140 -20.31 11.47 3.31
C SER A 140 -18.82 11.85 3.19
N GLY A 141 -18.38 12.12 1.97
CA GLY A 141 -17.03 12.63 1.68
C GLY A 141 -15.93 11.57 1.65
N ARG A 142 -16.23 10.26 1.76
CA ARG A 142 -15.22 9.19 1.75
C ARG A 142 -14.41 9.14 0.46
N GLU A 143 -14.96 9.64 -0.63
CA GLU A 143 -14.27 9.83 -1.90
C GLU A 143 -13.01 10.70 -1.75
N ASN A 144 -12.93 11.56 -0.74
CA ASN A 144 -11.75 12.37 -0.43
C ASN A 144 -10.52 11.54 -0.01
N LEU A 145 -10.72 10.30 0.43
CA LEU A 145 -9.61 9.41 0.86
C LEU A 145 -8.66 9.07 -0.29
N LEU A 146 -9.17 8.88 -1.51
CA LEU A 146 -8.36 8.53 -2.67
C LEU A 146 -7.45 9.69 -3.11
N PRO A 147 -7.96 10.91 -3.39
CA PRO A 147 -7.08 12.02 -3.77
C PRO A 147 -6.15 12.47 -2.63
N TYR A 148 -6.55 12.29 -1.36
CA TYR A 148 -5.66 12.52 -0.22
C TYR A 148 -4.51 11.50 -0.19
N GLY A 149 -4.79 10.21 -0.39
CA GLY A 149 -3.78 9.15 -0.47
C GLY A 149 -2.85 9.35 -1.66
N ASP A 150 -3.40 9.64 -2.85
CA ASP A 150 -2.61 9.92 -4.05
C ASP A 150 -1.61 11.08 -3.83
N HIS A 151 -2.07 12.20 -3.27
CA HIS A 151 -1.16 13.31 -2.97
C HIS A 151 -0.08 12.94 -1.94
N LEU A 152 -0.44 12.18 -0.91
CA LEU A 152 0.51 11.71 0.10
C LEU A 152 1.67 10.93 -0.55
N PHE A 153 1.35 10.00 -1.44
CA PHE A 153 2.34 9.20 -2.15
C PHE A 153 3.12 10.02 -3.19
N ASN A 154 2.50 10.99 -3.85
CA ASN A 154 3.20 11.94 -4.70
C ASN A 154 4.21 12.79 -3.89
N ALA A 155 3.87 13.15 -2.66
CA ALA A 155 4.73 13.96 -1.78
C ALA A 155 5.99 13.20 -1.28
N PHE A 156 6.05 11.87 -1.39
CA PHE A 156 7.27 11.11 -1.11
C PHE A 156 8.31 11.20 -2.25
N GLY A 157 7.90 11.58 -3.44
CA GLY A 157 8.77 11.78 -4.60
C GLY A 157 9.29 13.21 -4.75
N PRO A 158 9.78 13.54 -5.95
CA PRO A 158 10.22 14.90 -6.28
C PRO A 158 9.03 15.89 -6.38
N ARG A 159 9.32 17.18 -6.19
CA ARG A 159 8.36 18.29 -6.33
C ARG A 159 8.11 18.64 -7.81
N ASN A 160 7.59 17.67 -8.55
CA ASN A 160 7.24 17.77 -9.97
C ASN A 160 5.75 18.12 -10.18
N ASP A 161 5.30 18.10 -11.44
CA ASP A 161 3.90 18.41 -11.80
C ASP A 161 2.87 17.47 -11.15
N LEU A 162 3.24 16.22 -10.83
CA LEU A 162 2.36 15.29 -10.12
C LEU A 162 2.09 15.76 -8.69
N PHE A 163 3.13 16.21 -8.01
CA PHE A 163 3.00 16.82 -6.68
C PHE A 163 2.19 18.11 -6.76
N THR A 164 2.57 19.04 -7.66
CA THR A 164 1.97 20.38 -7.75
C THR A 164 0.48 20.33 -8.09
N ARG A 165 0.04 19.39 -8.92
CA ARG A 165 -1.39 19.22 -9.24
C ARG A 165 -2.25 18.88 -8.01
N GLY A 166 -1.74 18.06 -7.10
CA GLY A 166 -2.43 17.71 -5.86
C GLY A 166 -2.38 18.82 -4.80
N ASP A 167 -1.39 19.71 -4.88
CA ASP A 167 -1.12 20.73 -3.87
C ASP A 167 -2.26 21.76 -3.74
N ALA A 168 -2.98 22.02 -4.84
CA ALA A 168 -4.08 22.98 -4.86
C ALA A 168 -5.28 22.58 -3.96
N SER A 169 -5.55 21.29 -3.81
CA SER A 169 -6.69 20.76 -3.04
C SER A 169 -6.30 20.15 -1.70
N ILE A 170 -5.00 19.98 -1.42
CA ILE A 170 -4.54 19.23 -0.25
C ILE A 170 -4.95 19.87 1.08
N GLY A 171 -5.10 21.19 1.12
CA GLY A 171 -5.56 21.90 2.31
C GLY A 171 -6.96 21.46 2.74
N GLU A 172 -7.90 21.43 1.80
CA GLU A 172 -9.29 21.01 2.02
C GLU A 172 -9.37 19.51 2.34
N LEU A 173 -8.66 18.69 1.58
CA LEU A 173 -8.61 17.24 1.80
C LEU A 173 -8.03 16.89 3.18
N SER A 174 -6.95 17.56 3.58
CA SER A 174 -6.34 17.39 4.89
C SER A 174 -7.27 17.84 6.03
N ALA A 175 -7.96 18.96 5.85
CA ALA A 175 -8.93 19.44 6.83
C ALA A 175 -10.08 18.44 7.00
N TRP A 176 -10.60 17.91 5.90
CA TRP A 176 -11.64 16.89 5.94
C TRP A 176 -11.14 15.62 6.65
N VAL A 177 -9.98 15.06 6.26
CA VAL A 177 -9.41 13.86 6.90
C VAL A 177 -9.17 14.08 8.38
N ASN A 178 -8.63 15.23 8.78
CA ASN A 178 -8.39 15.54 10.18
C ASN A 178 -9.70 15.63 11.00
N ALA A 179 -10.77 16.18 10.39
CA ALA A 179 -12.08 16.23 11.02
C ALA A 179 -12.65 14.81 11.28
N GLN A 180 -12.38 13.84 10.37
CA GLN A 180 -12.81 12.46 10.58
C GLN A 180 -12.05 11.73 11.69
N CYS A 181 -10.94 12.30 12.18
CA CYS A 181 -10.16 11.70 13.27
C CYS A 181 -10.66 12.10 14.67
N ALA A 182 -11.60 13.03 14.75
CA ALA A 182 -12.15 13.51 16.02
C ALA A 182 -13.03 12.44 16.68
N ARG A 183 -12.96 12.35 18.01
CA ARG A 183 -13.68 11.32 18.80
C ARG A 183 -15.17 11.33 18.55
N GLU A 184 -15.74 12.53 18.46
CA GLU A 184 -17.19 12.77 18.37
C GLU A 184 -17.79 12.35 17.02
N VAL A 185 -16.95 12.19 16.00
CA VAL A 185 -17.36 11.81 14.65
C VAL A 185 -17.38 10.30 14.45
N LEU A 186 -16.60 9.58 15.25
CA LEU A 186 -16.34 8.15 15.07
C LEU A 186 -17.44 7.29 15.70
N ASP A 187 -17.87 6.25 14.98
CA ASP A 187 -18.75 5.21 15.53
C ASP A 187 -18.10 4.51 16.73
N GLU A 188 -18.87 4.33 17.82
CA GLU A 188 -18.38 3.77 19.07
C GLU A 188 -17.80 2.35 18.96
N ASN A 189 -18.20 1.58 17.94
CA ASN A 189 -17.75 0.22 17.66
C ASN A 189 -16.61 0.16 16.64
N GLY A 190 -16.19 1.31 16.08
CA GLY A 190 -15.17 1.42 15.06
C GLY A 190 -13.73 1.32 15.60
N PHE A 191 -12.80 1.08 14.69
CA PHE A 191 -11.37 1.10 15.01
C PHE A 191 -10.90 2.46 15.55
N GLY A 192 -11.49 3.56 15.03
CA GLY A 192 -11.18 4.89 15.51
C GLY A 192 -11.53 5.07 17.00
N ALA A 193 -12.72 4.61 17.42
CA ALA A 193 -13.10 4.63 18.83
C ALA A 193 -12.22 3.73 19.70
N ALA A 194 -11.80 2.57 19.18
CA ALA A 194 -10.86 1.69 19.89
C ALA A 194 -9.49 2.34 20.11
N ILE A 195 -9.03 3.19 19.17
CA ILE A 195 -7.80 3.99 19.30
C ILE A 195 -7.98 5.06 20.38
N TRP A 196 -9.11 5.79 20.40
CA TRP A 196 -9.40 6.77 21.43
C TRP A 196 -9.54 6.12 22.82
N ALA A 197 -10.13 4.92 22.91
CA ALA A 197 -10.15 4.14 24.15
C ALA A 197 -8.75 3.72 24.63
N ALA A 198 -7.77 3.58 23.72
CA ALA A 198 -6.37 3.37 24.11
C ALA A 198 -5.76 4.63 24.76
N ALA A 199 -6.14 5.82 24.31
CA ALA A 199 -5.75 7.08 24.97
C ALA A 199 -6.39 7.20 26.36
N ASP A 200 -7.66 6.82 26.53
CA ASP A 200 -8.33 6.80 27.84
C ASP A 200 -7.61 5.89 28.86
N ARG A 201 -6.96 4.82 28.39
CA ARG A 201 -6.17 3.92 29.25
C ARG A 201 -4.72 4.39 29.48
N GLY A 202 -4.29 5.46 28.78
CA GLY A 202 -2.91 5.93 28.83
C GLY A 202 -1.92 5.11 27.97
N ASP A 203 -2.40 4.25 27.06
CA ASP A 203 -1.55 3.48 26.14
C ASP A 203 -0.85 4.43 25.12
N ILE A 204 -1.52 5.53 24.75
CA ILE A 204 -1.04 6.66 23.96
C ILE A 204 -1.61 7.96 24.54
N THR A 205 -1.11 9.15 24.11
CA THR A 205 -1.66 10.42 24.56
C THR A 205 -2.92 10.83 23.77
N TYR A 206 -3.70 11.79 24.30
CA TYR A 206 -4.87 12.35 23.62
C TYR A 206 -4.48 13.07 22.31
N GLU A 207 -3.29 13.68 22.26
CA GLU A 207 -2.77 14.33 21.05
C GLU A 207 -2.32 13.30 19.99
N GLN A 208 -1.91 12.12 20.42
CA GLN A 208 -1.52 11.03 19.51
C GLN A 208 -2.74 10.32 18.90
N ALA A 209 -3.84 10.21 19.61
CA ALA A 209 -5.02 9.45 19.17
C ALA A 209 -5.51 9.85 17.76
N PRO A 210 -5.79 11.13 17.44
CA PRO A 210 -6.24 11.52 16.11
C PRO A 210 -5.17 11.28 15.04
N LEU A 211 -3.87 11.36 15.36
CA LEU A 211 -2.78 11.05 14.43
C LEU A 211 -2.70 9.55 14.10
N VAL A 212 -3.02 8.69 15.08
CA VAL A 212 -3.11 7.24 14.86
C VAL A 212 -4.33 6.90 14.02
N VAL A 213 -5.50 7.51 14.26
CA VAL A 213 -6.69 7.34 13.40
C VAL A 213 -6.38 7.83 11.98
N ARG A 214 -5.74 8.99 11.83
CA ARG A 214 -5.33 9.50 10.52
C ARG A 214 -4.44 8.51 9.77
N SER A 215 -3.60 7.73 10.47
CA SER A 215 -2.74 6.74 9.80
C SER A 215 -3.56 5.63 9.13
N LEU A 216 -4.73 5.27 9.68
CA LEU A 216 -5.67 4.35 9.02
C LEU A 216 -6.25 4.98 7.75
N LEU A 217 -6.69 6.23 7.81
CA LEU A 217 -7.33 6.93 6.69
C LEU A 217 -6.35 7.25 5.56
N SER A 218 -5.09 7.55 5.89
CA SER A 218 -4.07 7.92 4.89
C SER A 218 -3.42 6.75 4.17
N ALA A 219 -3.45 5.54 4.72
CA ALA A 219 -2.74 4.40 4.13
C ALA A 219 -3.62 3.16 3.94
N GLY A 220 -4.83 3.13 4.53
CA GLY A 220 -5.65 1.92 4.57
C GLY A 220 -6.55 1.71 3.36
N VAL A 221 -6.83 2.72 2.56
CA VAL A 221 -7.74 2.63 1.41
C VAL A 221 -6.96 2.56 0.10
N ASP A 222 -6.25 3.62 -0.25
CA ASP A 222 -5.64 3.80 -1.57
C ASP A 222 -4.68 2.66 -1.96
N THR A 223 -3.80 2.26 -1.04
CA THR A 223 -2.87 1.14 -1.29
C THR A 223 -3.57 -0.20 -1.51
N THR A 224 -4.70 -0.44 -0.82
CA THR A 224 -5.51 -1.66 -1.01
C THR A 224 -6.22 -1.63 -2.36
N VAL A 225 -6.73 -0.47 -2.78
CA VAL A 225 -7.27 -0.26 -4.13
C VAL A 225 -6.25 -0.69 -5.19
N HIS A 226 -5.01 -0.21 -5.09
CA HIS A 226 -3.96 -0.55 -6.06
C HIS A 226 -3.53 -2.02 -5.96
N GLY A 227 -3.55 -2.62 -4.77
CA GLY A 227 -3.32 -4.06 -4.59
C GLY A 227 -4.40 -4.93 -5.26
N ILE A 228 -5.67 -4.56 -5.10
CA ILE A 228 -6.80 -5.24 -5.76
C ILE A 228 -6.73 -5.01 -7.27
N ALA A 229 -6.45 -3.79 -7.72
CA ALA A 229 -6.26 -3.48 -9.14
C ALA A 229 -5.15 -4.34 -9.77
N ALA A 230 -4.04 -4.53 -9.06
CA ALA A 230 -2.92 -5.36 -9.50
C ALA A 230 -3.33 -6.83 -9.73
N VAL A 231 -4.08 -7.43 -8.79
CA VAL A 231 -4.51 -8.83 -8.94
C VAL A 231 -5.59 -8.98 -10.01
N LEU A 232 -6.48 -8.01 -10.19
CA LEU A 232 -7.48 -8.02 -11.29
C LEU A 232 -6.82 -7.91 -12.66
N TYR A 233 -5.82 -7.02 -12.80
CA TYR A 233 -5.00 -6.92 -14.00
C TYR A 233 -4.24 -8.21 -14.29
N ALA A 234 -3.62 -8.81 -13.26
CA ALA A 234 -2.92 -10.08 -13.40
C ALA A 234 -3.84 -11.17 -13.94
N PHE A 235 -5.05 -11.32 -13.40
CA PHE A 235 -6.01 -12.31 -13.88
C PHE A 235 -6.59 -12.02 -15.27
N ALA A 236 -6.75 -10.76 -15.64
CA ALA A 236 -7.21 -10.38 -16.98
C ALA A 236 -6.15 -10.67 -18.07
N THR A 237 -4.87 -10.74 -17.69
CA THR A 237 -3.74 -11.00 -18.58
C THR A 237 -3.17 -12.44 -18.47
N HIS A 238 -3.54 -13.19 -17.43
CA HIS A 238 -3.10 -14.58 -17.19
C HIS A 238 -4.33 -15.48 -16.89
N PRO A 239 -5.13 -15.81 -17.93
CA PRO A 239 -6.39 -16.53 -17.74
C PRO A 239 -6.22 -17.95 -17.16
N GLU A 240 -5.05 -18.58 -17.35
CA GLU A 240 -4.70 -19.84 -16.73
C GLU A 240 -4.58 -19.74 -15.21
N GLN A 241 -4.05 -18.62 -14.69
CA GLN A 241 -3.96 -18.38 -13.27
C GLN A 241 -5.34 -18.08 -12.65
N TRP A 242 -6.22 -17.42 -13.42
CA TRP A 242 -7.61 -17.26 -13.02
C TRP A 242 -8.33 -18.62 -12.91
N SER A 243 -8.17 -19.50 -13.90
CA SER A 243 -8.75 -20.85 -13.88
C SER A 243 -8.25 -21.65 -12.69
N ARG A 244 -6.98 -21.48 -12.33
CA ARG A 244 -6.36 -22.10 -11.17
C ARG A 244 -6.97 -21.60 -9.85
N LEU A 245 -7.14 -20.28 -9.69
CA LEU A 245 -7.82 -19.71 -8.51
C LEU A 245 -9.23 -20.25 -8.37
N ARG A 246 -9.99 -20.34 -9.47
CA ARG A 246 -11.35 -20.89 -9.45
C ARG A 246 -11.40 -22.36 -8.99
N ALA A 247 -10.45 -23.15 -9.44
CA ALA A 247 -10.33 -24.56 -9.03
C ALA A 247 -9.90 -24.70 -7.56
N ALA A 248 -9.19 -23.70 -7.01
CA ALA A 248 -8.64 -23.72 -5.66
C ALA A 248 -8.84 -22.34 -4.96
N PRO A 249 -10.09 -22.00 -4.53
CA PRO A 249 -10.40 -20.67 -4.00
C PRO A 249 -9.62 -20.27 -2.73
N HIS A 250 -9.06 -21.24 -2.01
CA HIS A 250 -8.17 -20.98 -0.87
C HIS A 250 -6.87 -20.27 -1.27
N LEU A 251 -6.52 -20.25 -2.56
CA LEU A 251 -5.37 -19.50 -3.09
C LEU A 251 -5.61 -17.99 -3.20
N ALA A 252 -6.80 -17.47 -2.87
CA ALA A 252 -7.10 -16.04 -2.99
C ALA A 252 -6.10 -15.14 -2.26
N ARG A 253 -5.63 -15.56 -1.09
CA ARG A 253 -4.58 -14.85 -0.34
C ARG A 253 -3.22 -14.92 -1.05
N VAL A 254 -2.85 -16.09 -1.56
CA VAL A 254 -1.59 -16.27 -2.31
C VAL A 254 -1.61 -15.43 -3.58
N ALA A 255 -2.74 -15.41 -4.29
CA ALA A 255 -2.92 -14.61 -5.50
C ALA A 255 -2.73 -13.12 -5.24
N PHE A 256 -3.28 -12.61 -4.12
CA PHE A 256 -3.08 -11.22 -3.74
C PHE A 256 -1.62 -10.92 -3.38
N ASP A 257 -0.97 -11.76 -2.56
CA ASP A 257 0.42 -11.58 -2.18
C ASP A 257 1.36 -11.67 -3.41
N GLU A 258 1.10 -12.61 -4.34
CA GLU A 258 1.86 -12.72 -5.59
C GLU A 258 1.63 -11.50 -6.50
N ALA A 259 0.41 -10.96 -6.58
CA ALA A 259 0.15 -9.73 -7.32
C ALA A 259 0.86 -8.53 -6.69
N VAL A 260 0.88 -8.44 -5.36
CA VAL A 260 1.65 -7.40 -4.64
C VAL A 260 3.15 -7.55 -4.85
N ARG A 261 3.68 -8.78 -4.94
CA ARG A 261 5.07 -9.00 -5.35
C ARG A 261 5.29 -8.56 -6.80
N TRP A 262 4.46 -9.04 -7.71
CA TRP A 262 4.65 -8.90 -9.16
C TRP A 262 4.43 -7.47 -9.68
N GLU A 263 3.37 -6.77 -9.26
CA GLU A 263 3.09 -5.36 -9.64
C GLU A 263 3.71 -4.35 -8.67
N SER A 264 3.88 -4.72 -7.41
CA SER A 264 4.40 -3.85 -6.35
C SER A 264 3.71 -2.47 -6.35
N PRO A 265 2.44 -2.37 -5.90
CA PRO A 265 1.71 -1.10 -5.91
C PRO A 265 2.48 0.06 -5.29
N VAL A 266 3.17 -0.17 -4.18
CA VAL A 266 4.14 0.78 -3.62
C VAL A 266 5.51 0.45 -4.18
N GLN A 267 6.06 1.35 -5.00
CA GLN A 267 7.29 1.14 -5.75
C GLN A 267 8.55 1.47 -4.95
N THR A 268 8.48 2.50 -4.12
CA THR A 268 9.68 3.05 -3.49
C THR A 268 9.41 3.60 -2.10
N PHE A 269 10.42 3.51 -1.23
CA PHE A 269 10.52 4.26 0.01
C PHE A 269 11.96 4.68 0.25
N PHE A 270 12.13 5.72 1.06
CA PHE A 270 13.44 6.19 1.50
C PHE A 270 13.72 5.82 2.96
N ARG A 271 15.01 5.81 3.29
CA ARG A 271 15.52 5.86 4.65
C ARG A 271 16.65 6.89 4.71
N THR A 272 16.97 7.34 5.91
CA THR A 272 18.07 8.30 6.14
C THR A 272 19.07 7.65 7.09
N ALA A 273 20.35 7.69 6.76
CA ALA A 273 21.40 7.16 7.62
C ALA A 273 21.48 7.94 8.95
N THR A 274 21.48 7.22 10.07
CA THR A 274 21.57 7.80 11.43
C THR A 274 22.99 8.12 11.84
N ARG A 275 23.97 7.53 11.17
CA ARG A 275 25.42 7.63 11.37
C ARG A 275 26.15 7.21 10.11
N ASP A 276 27.45 7.47 10.05
CA ASP A 276 28.29 6.91 9.00
C ASP A 276 28.19 5.37 9.06
N THR A 277 27.87 4.78 7.92
CA THR A 277 27.58 3.35 7.76
C THR A 277 27.95 2.92 6.35
N GLU A 278 27.61 1.68 5.99
CA GLU A 278 27.81 1.17 4.64
C GLU A 278 26.62 0.30 4.18
N VAL A 279 26.42 0.23 2.87
CA VAL A 279 25.55 -0.74 2.22
C VAL A 279 26.36 -1.47 1.15
N ALA A 280 26.51 -2.78 1.30
CA ALA A 280 27.30 -3.62 0.40
C ALA A 280 28.71 -3.05 0.08
N GLY A 281 29.41 -2.55 1.10
CA GLY A 281 30.74 -1.97 1.00
C GLY A 281 30.79 -0.53 0.45
N VAL A 282 29.63 0.08 0.12
CA VAL A 282 29.56 1.47 -0.30
C VAL A 282 29.29 2.35 0.92
N PRO A 283 30.20 3.32 1.26
CA PRO A 283 29.98 4.22 2.38
C PRO A 283 28.75 5.10 2.18
N VAL A 284 27.94 5.22 3.23
CA VAL A 284 26.80 6.14 3.34
C VAL A 284 27.00 6.98 4.59
N ARG A 285 27.07 8.29 4.43
CA ARG A 285 27.33 9.22 5.55
C ARG A 285 26.05 9.48 6.34
N GLU A 286 26.20 9.90 7.59
CA GLU A 286 25.08 10.38 8.39
C GLU A 286 24.28 11.46 7.65
N GLY A 287 22.95 11.31 7.68
CA GLY A 287 22.02 12.24 7.02
C GLY A 287 21.80 11.97 5.53
N GLU A 288 22.58 11.14 4.86
CA GLU A 288 22.33 10.78 3.46
C GLU A 288 21.11 9.87 3.33
N LYS A 289 20.40 10.03 2.19
CA LYS A 289 19.21 9.24 1.87
C LYS A 289 19.53 8.03 1.02
N VAL A 290 18.85 6.94 1.36
CA VAL A 290 18.86 5.67 0.63
C VAL A 290 17.46 5.41 0.09
N LEU A 291 17.32 5.35 -1.23
CA LEU A 291 16.09 5.05 -1.96
C LEU A 291 16.01 3.55 -2.23
N MET A 292 15.02 2.90 -1.69
CA MET A 292 14.75 1.48 -1.91
C MET A 292 13.69 1.30 -2.99
N PHE A 293 14.03 0.64 -4.09
CA PHE A 293 13.09 0.24 -5.13
C PHE A 293 12.48 -1.12 -4.79
N LEU A 294 11.32 -1.10 -4.09
CA LEU A 294 10.63 -2.30 -3.66
C LEU A 294 10.17 -3.16 -4.86
N GLY A 295 9.68 -2.49 -5.93
CA GLY A 295 9.30 -3.17 -7.16
C GLY A 295 10.47 -3.88 -7.84
N ALA A 296 11.65 -3.26 -7.84
CA ALA A 296 12.86 -3.88 -8.35
C ALA A 296 13.28 -5.11 -7.53
N ALA A 297 13.25 -5.00 -6.20
CA ALA A 297 13.60 -6.08 -5.29
C ALA A 297 12.62 -7.26 -5.38
N ASN A 298 11.34 -6.99 -5.55
CA ASN A 298 10.31 -8.01 -5.73
C ASN A 298 10.40 -8.75 -7.08
N ARG A 299 11.17 -8.23 -8.01
CA ARG A 299 11.48 -8.85 -9.31
C ARG A 299 12.96 -9.19 -9.46
N ASP A 300 13.70 -9.32 -8.36
CA ASP A 300 15.10 -9.70 -8.41
C ASP A 300 15.25 -11.21 -8.68
N PRO A 301 15.83 -11.64 -9.82
CA PRO A 301 16.00 -13.05 -10.14
C PRO A 301 16.98 -13.78 -9.21
N ARG A 302 17.77 -13.04 -8.42
CA ARG A 302 18.64 -13.60 -7.38
C ARG A 302 17.84 -14.15 -6.21
N ARG A 303 16.61 -13.68 -6.02
CA ARG A 303 15.68 -14.11 -4.98
C ARG A 303 14.51 -14.93 -5.52
N TRP A 304 13.98 -14.58 -6.69
CA TRP A 304 12.76 -15.13 -7.25
C TRP A 304 13.05 -15.84 -8.58
N HIS A 305 12.85 -17.13 -8.63
CA HIS A 305 12.87 -17.86 -9.91
C HIS A 305 11.75 -17.32 -10.81
N ASP A 306 12.02 -17.10 -12.10
CA ASP A 306 11.06 -16.53 -13.04
C ASP A 306 10.34 -15.28 -12.48
N ALA A 307 11.13 -14.32 -11.96
CA ALA A 307 10.67 -13.18 -11.19
C ALA A 307 9.61 -12.32 -11.91
N ASP A 308 9.62 -12.32 -13.25
CA ASP A 308 8.69 -11.55 -14.08
C ASP A 308 7.36 -12.28 -14.38
N VAL A 309 7.24 -13.54 -13.98
CA VAL A 309 6.02 -14.34 -14.17
C VAL A 309 5.12 -14.19 -12.95
N PHE A 310 3.82 -13.95 -13.19
CA PHE A 310 2.76 -14.06 -12.19
C PHE A 310 2.33 -15.52 -12.07
N ASP A 311 2.56 -16.13 -10.91
CA ASP A 311 2.40 -17.57 -10.73
C ASP A 311 1.84 -17.92 -9.34
N LEU A 312 0.67 -18.55 -9.29
CA LEU A 312 0.02 -19.00 -8.04
C LEU A 312 0.65 -20.26 -7.43
N ASP A 313 1.61 -20.91 -8.10
CA ASP A 313 2.43 -21.98 -7.52
C ASP A 313 3.61 -21.44 -6.72
N ARG A 314 3.92 -20.18 -6.91
CA ARG A 314 4.97 -19.51 -6.16
C ARG A 314 4.57 -19.35 -4.69
N ASP A 315 5.51 -19.57 -3.78
CA ASP A 315 5.43 -19.01 -2.43
C ASP A 315 5.92 -17.55 -2.47
N PRO A 316 5.02 -16.56 -2.39
CA PRO A 316 5.40 -15.15 -2.41
C PRO A 316 5.93 -14.64 -1.06
N SER A 317 6.03 -15.51 -0.05
CA SER A 317 6.47 -15.12 1.29
C SER A 317 7.85 -14.47 1.28
N GLY A 318 7.95 -13.36 2.01
CA GLY A 318 9.17 -12.56 2.05
C GLY A 318 9.27 -11.48 0.98
N HIS A 319 8.26 -11.29 0.12
CA HIS A 319 8.22 -10.11 -0.74
C HIS A 319 8.21 -8.82 0.10
N VAL A 320 8.81 -7.77 -0.42
CA VAL A 320 8.93 -6.48 0.30
C VAL A 320 7.84 -5.48 -0.04
N GLY A 321 6.78 -5.89 -0.73
CA GLY A 321 5.65 -5.02 -1.08
C GLY A 321 4.86 -4.49 0.12
N PHE A 322 4.92 -5.17 1.26
CA PHE A 322 4.43 -4.70 2.56
C PHE A 322 5.52 -4.15 3.48
N GLY A 323 6.69 -3.84 2.94
CA GLY A 323 7.85 -3.52 3.75
C GLY A 323 8.38 -4.72 4.54
N MET A 324 9.32 -4.46 5.45
CA MET A 324 9.94 -5.49 6.30
C MET A 324 10.43 -4.87 7.61
N GLY A 325 10.59 -5.70 8.65
CA GLY A 325 11.11 -5.27 9.94
C GLY A 325 10.14 -4.39 10.73
N LEU A 326 10.67 -3.40 11.46
CA LEU A 326 9.91 -2.53 12.37
C LEU A 326 8.69 -1.87 11.70
N HIS A 327 8.86 -1.39 10.47
CA HIS A 327 7.84 -0.68 9.70
C HIS A 327 7.05 -1.58 8.74
N GLN A 328 7.11 -2.90 8.89
CA GLN A 328 6.25 -3.78 8.10
C GLN A 328 4.79 -3.37 8.24
N CYS A 329 4.05 -3.37 7.11
CA CYS A 329 2.67 -2.89 7.06
C CYS A 329 1.80 -3.52 8.16
N VAL A 330 1.26 -2.69 9.05
CA VAL A 330 0.37 -3.13 10.13
C VAL A 330 -0.99 -3.58 9.59
N GLY A 331 -1.43 -3.00 8.46
CA GLY A 331 -2.69 -3.29 7.79
C GLY A 331 -2.65 -4.47 6.81
N GLN A 332 -1.52 -5.17 6.65
CA GLN A 332 -1.37 -6.21 5.64
C GLN A 332 -2.43 -7.33 5.69
N HIS A 333 -2.93 -7.64 6.89
CA HIS A 333 -3.97 -8.65 7.06
C HIS A 333 -5.37 -8.13 6.71
N VAL A 334 -5.60 -6.83 6.87
CA VAL A 334 -6.81 -6.14 6.42
C VAL A 334 -6.88 -6.18 4.89
N ALA A 335 -5.83 -5.74 4.20
CA ALA A 335 -5.74 -5.75 2.74
C ALA A 335 -5.94 -7.16 2.15
N ARG A 336 -5.31 -8.17 2.77
CA ARG A 336 -5.51 -9.58 2.38
C ARG A 336 -6.94 -10.06 2.58
N LEU A 337 -7.62 -9.62 3.64
CA LEU A 337 -9.01 -9.98 3.90
C LEU A 337 -9.94 -9.36 2.86
N GLU A 338 -9.76 -8.07 2.54
CA GLU A 338 -10.52 -7.38 1.50
C GLU A 338 -10.35 -8.06 0.14
N ALA A 339 -9.10 -8.28 -0.28
CA ALA A 339 -8.82 -8.95 -1.54
C ALA A 339 -9.38 -10.39 -1.58
N SER A 340 -9.25 -11.15 -0.48
CA SER A 340 -9.78 -12.51 -0.41
C SER A 340 -11.30 -12.54 -0.51
N ALA A 341 -12.01 -11.61 0.12
CA ALA A 341 -13.47 -11.51 0.02
C ALA A 341 -13.89 -11.25 -1.43
N LEU A 342 -13.28 -10.26 -2.08
CA LEU A 342 -13.61 -9.89 -3.47
C LEU A 342 -13.27 -11.02 -4.45
N LEU A 343 -12.08 -11.59 -4.37
CA LEU A 343 -11.65 -12.68 -5.24
C LEU A 343 -12.49 -13.94 -5.07
N SER A 344 -12.90 -14.26 -3.84
CA SER A 344 -13.78 -15.40 -3.59
C SER A 344 -15.17 -15.21 -4.20
N ALA A 345 -15.73 -13.99 -4.12
CA ALA A 345 -17.01 -13.66 -4.72
C ALA A 345 -16.95 -13.72 -6.25
N LEU A 346 -15.86 -13.21 -6.85
CA LEU A 346 -15.62 -13.30 -8.31
C LEU A 346 -15.45 -14.75 -8.77
N ALA A 347 -14.66 -15.56 -8.07
CA ALA A 347 -14.38 -16.96 -8.45
C ALA A 347 -15.64 -17.83 -8.51
N LYS A 348 -16.65 -17.53 -7.71
CA LYS A 348 -17.95 -18.23 -7.73
C LYS A 348 -18.81 -17.91 -8.95
N ARG A 349 -18.70 -16.69 -9.51
CA ARG A 349 -19.63 -16.18 -10.53
C ARG A 349 -19.00 -16.01 -11.90
N VAL A 350 -17.71 -15.84 -11.96
CA VAL A 350 -16.98 -15.47 -13.18
C VAL A 350 -16.16 -16.66 -13.65
N GLU A 351 -16.46 -17.14 -14.85
CA GLU A 351 -15.70 -18.20 -15.51
C GLU A 351 -14.39 -17.68 -16.10
N ARG A 352 -14.44 -16.48 -16.71
CA ARG A 352 -13.30 -15.87 -17.40
C ARG A 352 -13.29 -14.37 -17.22
N ILE A 353 -12.11 -13.80 -17.08
CA ILE A 353 -11.81 -12.36 -17.06
C ILE A 353 -10.90 -12.07 -18.24
N GLU A 354 -11.20 -11.03 -19.01
CA GLU A 354 -10.41 -10.57 -20.16
C GLU A 354 -10.39 -9.05 -20.20
N LEU A 355 -9.33 -8.46 -20.75
CA LEU A 355 -9.33 -7.03 -21.06
C LEU A 355 -10.35 -6.75 -22.15
N ALA A 356 -11.23 -5.76 -21.94
CA ALA A 356 -12.20 -5.27 -22.92
C ALA A 356 -11.68 -4.08 -23.73
N GLY A 357 -10.56 -3.50 -23.31
CA GLY A 357 -9.91 -2.35 -23.94
C GLY A 357 -8.53 -2.10 -23.33
N PRO A 358 -7.84 -1.04 -23.75
CA PRO A 358 -6.53 -0.69 -23.20
C PRO A 358 -6.66 -0.27 -21.74
N ALA A 359 -5.89 -0.92 -20.87
CA ALA A 359 -5.71 -0.48 -19.50
C ALA A 359 -4.86 0.80 -19.45
N LYS A 360 -5.19 1.75 -18.57
CA LYS A 360 -4.46 3.02 -18.42
C LYS A 360 -3.80 3.10 -17.06
N ARG A 361 -2.54 3.53 -17.05
CA ARG A 361 -1.82 3.83 -15.81
C ARG A 361 -2.25 5.16 -15.22
N HIS A 362 -2.42 5.18 -13.91
CA HIS A 362 -2.43 6.41 -13.13
C HIS A 362 -0.99 6.72 -12.72
N HIS A 363 -0.51 7.92 -13.09
CA HIS A 363 0.86 8.31 -12.79
C HIS A 363 0.97 8.89 -11.39
N ASN A 364 1.83 8.29 -10.58
CA ASN A 364 2.17 8.74 -9.24
C ASN A 364 3.68 8.58 -9.02
N ASN A 365 4.28 9.42 -8.18
CA ASN A 365 5.72 9.41 -7.93
C ASN A 365 6.24 8.12 -7.27
N THR A 366 5.38 7.46 -6.48
CA THR A 366 5.78 6.28 -5.70
C THR A 366 4.83 5.10 -5.82
N LEU A 367 3.65 5.29 -6.43
CA LEU A 367 2.71 4.21 -6.68
C LEU A 367 2.76 3.74 -8.14
N ARG A 368 2.58 2.44 -8.33
CA ARG A 368 2.24 1.82 -9.60
C ARG A 368 0.75 1.51 -9.58
N ALA A 369 0.00 2.39 -10.19
CA ALA A 369 -1.45 2.43 -10.09
C ALA A 369 -2.12 2.31 -11.45
N TRP A 370 -3.40 1.93 -11.46
CA TRP A 370 -4.25 1.92 -12.64
C TRP A 370 -5.31 3.01 -12.53
N GLU A 371 -5.46 3.84 -13.56
CA GLU A 371 -6.54 4.80 -13.72
C GLU A 371 -7.81 4.11 -14.19
N SER A 372 -7.67 3.19 -15.16
CA SER A 372 -8.77 2.45 -15.76
C SER A 372 -8.34 1.05 -16.17
N LEU A 373 -9.20 0.08 -15.91
CA LEU A 373 -9.01 -1.32 -16.27
C LEU A 373 -10.34 -1.87 -16.83
N PRO A 374 -10.65 -1.60 -18.11
CA PRO A 374 -11.84 -2.15 -18.76
C PRO A 374 -11.70 -3.68 -18.87
N ILE A 375 -12.62 -4.40 -18.25
CA ILE A 375 -12.66 -5.86 -18.33
C ILE A 375 -14.01 -6.36 -18.84
N ARG A 376 -13.97 -7.51 -19.49
CA ARG A 376 -15.14 -8.31 -19.86
C ARG A 376 -15.10 -9.61 -19.09
N VAL A 377 -16.26 -10.01 -18.56
CA VAL A 377 -16.40 -11.26 -17.82
C VAL A 377 -17.39 -12.19 -18.50
N ARG A 378 -17.05 -13.49 -18.50
CA ARG A 378 -17.99 -14.56 -18.80
C ARG A 378 -18.44 -15.16 -17.48
N LEU A 379 -19.74 -15.29 -17.28
CA LEU A 379 -20.27 -15.93 -16.07
C LEU A 379 -20.30 -17.45 -16.21
N VAL A 380 -20.29 -18.12 -15.06
CA VAL A 380 -20.45 -19.58 -14.95
C VAL A 380 -21.82 -20.02 -15.46
#